data_4d24bbfd52d2c4b5e3dbafb8aefd6439
#
_entry.id   4d24bbfd52d2c4b5e3dbafb8aefd6439
#
_cell.length_a   1.000
_cell.length_b   1.000
_cell.length_c   1.000
_cell.angle_alpha   90.00
_cell.angle_beta   90.00
_cell.angle_gamma   90.00
#
_symmetry.space_group_name_H-M   'P 1'
#
loop_
_entity.id
_entity.type
_entity.pdbx_description
1 polymer ?
#
loop_
_entity_poly.entity_id
_entity_poly.type
_entity_poly.pdbx_seq_one_letter_code
_entity_poly.pdbx_strand_id
1 'polypeptide(L)'
;MPVATANVLGPTVVVESACRCRASAGGRWLCTWRIQNLSPEPLQLLSAGLPHSRFRSEEQELSPATELLPGESAQLALAIACCEPAGTVVENAFLILRALWQEQPWRIFARLRVVFDQDSVPENSTVVITTQPVGFSSPRASRLSHPG
;
A
#
# COMPACT_ATOMS: atom_id res chain seq x y z
N MET A 1 -2.29 -17.05 -1.67
CA MET A 1 -3.64 -16.45 -1.71
C MET A 1 -3.56 -14.97 -1.45
N PRO A 2 -4.22 -14.16 -2.26
CA PRO A 2 -4.27 -12.74 -1.98
C PRO A 2 -5.04 -12.45 -0.70
N VAL A 3 -4.67 -11.35 -0.04
CA VAL A 3 -5.31 -10.94 1.20
C VAL A 3 -6.26 -9.79 0.88
N ALA A 4 -7.53 -9.98 1.20
CA ALA A 4 -8.55 -8.96 0.97
C ALA A 4 -8.70 -8.08 2.22
N THR A 5 -9.34 -6.93 2.02
CA THR A 5 -9.61 -5.98 3.08
C THR A 5 -10.53 -6.60 4.12
N ALA A 6 -10.23 -6.38 5.40
CA ALA A 6 -11.07 -6.86 6.51
C ALA A 6 -12.15 -5.86 6.88
N ASN A 7 -12.01 -4.58 6.50
CA ASN A 7 -12.93 -3.52 6.89
C ASN A 7 -14.15 -3.50 5.97
N VAL A 8 -15.36 -3.69 6.55
CA VAL A 8 -16.59 -3.77 5.76
C VAL A 8 -17.20 -2.40 5.43
N LEU A 9 -16.71 -1.30 6.05
CA LEU A 9 -17.27 0.03 5.84
C LEU A 9 -16.50 0.83 4.79
N GLY A 10 -15.35 0.38 4.40
CA GLY A 10 -14.51 1.08 3.43
C GLY A 10 -14.37 0.30 2.13
N PRO A 11 -13.50 0.76 1.26
CA PRO A 11 -13.23 0.03 0.02
C PRO A 11 -12.62 -1.33 0.34
N THR A 12 -12.98 -2.32 -0.46
CA THR A 12 -12.44 -3.67 -0.34
C THR A 12 -11.47 -3.90 -1.48
N VAL A 13 -10.22 -4.22 -1.15
CA VAL A 13 -9.16 -4.39 -2.15
C VAL A 13 -8.34 -5.64 -1.87
N VAL A 14 -7.72 -6.13 -2.92
CA VAL A 14 -6.65 -7.13 -2.84
C VAL A 14 -5.36 -6.40 -3.14
N VAL A 15 -4.32 -6.67 -2.35
CA VAL A 15 -2.97 -6.17 -2.60
C VAL A 15 -2.06 -7.39 -2.52
N GLU A 16 -1.30 -7.64 -3.58
CA GLU A 16 -0.38 -8.78 -3.59
C GLU A 16 0.85 -8.44 -4.42
N SER A 17 1.97 -9.08 -4.08
CA SER A 17 3.19 -8.96 -4.87
C SER A 17 2.94 -9.52 -6.27
N ALA A 18 3.25 -8.74 -7.31
CA ALA A 18 2.96 -9.13 -8.67
C ALA A 18 4.09 -9.97 -9.28
N CYS A 19 5.33 -9.74 -8.83
CA CYS A 19 6.49 -10.45 -9.35
C CYS A 19 7.65 -10.28 -8.38
N ARG A 20 8.72 -11.03 -8.62
CA ARG A 20 9.94 -10.91 -7.83
C ARG A 20 10.51 -9.51 -8.00
N CYS A 21 10.97 -8.92 -6.90
CA CYS A 21 11.61 -7.61 -6.95
C CYS A 21 12.90 -7.69 -7.78
N ARG A 22 13.23 -6.60 -8.46
CA ARG A 22 14.40 -6.52 -9.34
C ARG A 22 15.31 -5.40 -8.87
N ALA A 23 16.62 -5.60 -9.06
CA ALA A 23 17.58 -4.54 -8.78
C ALA A 23 17.31 -3.34 -9.68
N SER A 24 17.45 -2.15 -9.13
CA SER A 24 17.19 -0.90 -9.81
C SER A 24 18.34 0.05 -9.56
N ALA A 25 18.30 1.23 -10.19
CA ALA A 25 19.34 2.21 -10.06
C ALA A 25 19.47 2.71 -8.62
N GLY A 26 20.67 3.14 -8.22
CA GLY A 26 20.92 3.72 -6.92
C GLY A 26 20.86 2.75 -5.77
N GLY A 27 21.09 1.46 -6.01
CA GLY A 27 21.06 0.44 -4.95
C GLY A 27 19.68 0.14 -4.45
N ARG A 28 18.66 0.43 -5.24
CA ARG A 28 17.27 0.19 -4.85
C ARG A 28 16.73 -1.06 -5.51
N TRP A 29 15.56 -1.49 -5.04
CA TRP A 29 14.85 -2.63 -5.60
C TRP A 29 13.53 -2.12 -6.16
N LEU A 30 13.20 -2.53 -7.39
CA LEU A 30 11.90 -2.24 -7.98
C LEU A 30 10.96 -3.36 -7.61
N CYS A 31 9.96 -3.04 -6.78
CA CYS A 31 8.96 -3.99 -6.32
C CYS A 31 7.61 -3.58 -6.87
N THR A 32 6.86 -4.56 -7.35
CA THR A 32 5.59 -4.32 -8.03
C THR A 32 4.48 -5.08 -7.32
N TRP A 33 3.39 -4.37 -7.07
CA TRP A 33 2.19 -4.95 -6.46
C TRP A 33 1.04 -4.90 -7.43
N ARG A 34 0.16 -5.88 -7.33
CA ARG A 34 -1.11 -5.88 -8.02
C ARG A 34 -2.19 -5.47 -7.04
N ILE A 35 -2.98 -4.47 -7.41
CA ILE A 35 -4.05 -3.94 -6.57
C ILE A 35 -5.35 -4.12 -7.32
N GLN A 36 -6.32 -4.80 -6.71
CA GLN A 36 -7.61 -5.07 -7.33
C GLN A 36 -8.72 -4.48 -6.49
N ASN A 37 -9.66 -3.79 -7.13
CA ASN A 37 -10.82 -3.22 -6.48
C ASN A 37 -11.91 -4.29 -6.42
N LEU A 38 -12.21 -4.77 -5.20
CA LEU A 38 -13.32 -5.72 -5.00
C LEU A 38 -14.58 -5.01 -4.52
N SER A 39 -14.54 -3.68 -4.41
CA SER A 39 -15.71 -2.90 -4.00
C SER A 39 -16.73 -2.83 -5.14
N PRO A 40 -18.01 -2.58 -4.82
CA PRO A 40 -19.00 -2.35 -5.86
C PRO A 40 -18.93 -0.96 -6.48
N GLU A 41 -18.08 -0.07 -5.96
CA GLU A 41 -17.93 1.29 -6.44
C GLU A 41 -16.53 1.53 -6.98
N PRO A 42 -16.33 2.48 -7.89
CA PRO A 42 -14.99 2.80 -8.39
C PRO A 42 -14.08 3.29 -7.30
N LEU A 43 -12.78 2.97 -7.44
CA LEU A 43 -11.73 3.36 -6.52
C LEU A 43 -10.68 4.12 -7.30
N GLN A 44 -10.23 5.27 -6.79
CA GLN A 44 -9.19 6.04 -7.44
C GLN A 44 -7.97 6.07 -6.52
N LEU A 45 -6.85 5.54 -7.00
CA LEU A 45 -5.60 5.52 -6.24
C LEU A 45 -4.84 6.82 -6.52
N LEU A 46 -4.47 7.53 -5.47
CA LEU A 46 -3.86 8.85 -5.57
C LEU A 46 -2.37 8.83 -5.30
N SER A 47 -1.91 8.02 -4.35
CA SER A 47 -0.50 7.95 -4.00
C SER A 47 -0.19 6.65 -3.30
N ALA A 48 1.10 6.33 -3.21
CA ALA A 48 1.59 5.14 -2.52
C ALA A 48 2.92 5.43 -1.87
N GLY A 49 3.16 4.82 -0.70
CA GLY A 49 4.41 4.95 0.01
C GLY A 49 4.66 3.81 0.97
N LEU A 50 5.89 3.70 1.43
CA LEU A 50 6.33 2.68 2.38
C LEU A 50 7.24 3.34 3.41
N PRO A 51 6.69 3.79 4.55
CA PRO A 51 7.49 4.55 5.52
C PRO A 51 8.21 3.67 6.55
N HIS A 52 8.75 2.53 6.13
CA HIS A 52 9.50 1.65 7.03
C HIS A 52 10.99 1.89 6.87
N SER A 53 11.75 1.89 7.96
CA SER A 53 13.18 2.22 7.91
C SER A 53 14.01 1.19 7.14
N ARG A 54 13.58 -0.06 7.07
CA ARG A 54 14.33 -1.16 6.46
C ARG A 54 13.75 -1.64 5.14
N PHE A 55 12.63 -1.07 4.70
CA PHE A 55 11.98 -1.42 3.45
C PHE A 55 11.16 -0.19 3.05
N ARG A 56 11.82 0.79 2.43
CA ARG A 56 11.31 2.15 2.42
C ARG A 56 11.15 2.71 1.02
N SER A 57 10.05 3.42 0.81
CA SER A 57 9.84 4.25 -0.36
C SER A 57 9.11 5.51 0.07
N GLU A 58 9.59 6.68 -0.40
CA GLU A 58 8.89 7.92 -0.18
C GLU A 58 7.51 7.86 -0.82
N GLU A 59 6.59 8.63 -0.28
CA GLU A 59 5.26 8.71 -0.88
C GLU A 59 5.36 9.30 -2.29
N GLN A 60 4.76 8.62 -3.25
CA GLN A 60 4.74 9.05 -4.65
C GLN A 60 3.31 9.29 -5.08
N GLU A 61 3.07 10.47 -5.65
CA GLU A 61 1.80 10.79 -6.25
C GLU A 61 1.66 10.05 -7.56
N LEU A 62 0.49 9.47 -7.77
CA LEU A 62 0.17 8.82 -9.04
C LEU A 62 -0.44 9.88 -9.96
N SER A 63 0.27 10.23 -11.02
CA SER A 63 -0.15 11.31 -11.91
C SER A 63 -0.12 10.81 -13.35
N PRO A 64 -1.30 10.59 -13.97
CA PRO A 64 -2.61 10.75 -13.38
C PRO A 64 -2.94 9.70 -12.32
N ALA A 65 -3.95 9.99 -11.50
CA ALA A 65 -4.44 9.00 -10.54
C ALA A 65 -4.95 7.77 -11.29
N THR A 66 -4.84 6.62 -10.65
CA THR A 66 -5.24 5.35 -11.26
C THR A 66 -6.67 5.02 -10.83
N GLU A 67 -7.58 4.95 -11.81
CA GLU A 67 -8.95 4.57 -11.51
C GLU A 67 -9.14 3.07 -11.71
N LEU A 68 -9.78 2.43 -10.73
CA LEU A 68 -10.12 1.01 -10.78
C LEU A 68 -11.62 0.86 -10.65
N LEU A 69 -12.25 0.43 -11.73
CA LEU A 69 -13.68 0.07 -11.69
C LEU A 69 -13.83 -1.23 -10.89
N PRO A 70 -15.06 -1.55 -10.45
CA PRO A 70 -15.27 -2.79 -9.71
C PRO A 70 -14.70 -4.00 -10.45
N GLY A 71 -13.86 -4.77 -9.76
CA GLY A 71 -13.20 -5.94 -10.33
C GLY A 71 -11.90 -5.66 -11.05
N GLU A 72 -11.61 -4.42 -11.39
CA GLU A 72 -10.39 -4.09 -12.12
C GLU A 72 -9.17 -4.10 -11.22
N SER A 73 -8.01 -4.33 -11.83
CA SER A 73 -6.75 -4.30 -11.13
C SER A 73 -5.74 -3.47 -11.90
N ALA A 74 -4.72 -2.99 -11.18
CA ALA A 74 -3.60 -2.29 -11.76
C ALA A 74 -2.32 -2.72 -11.06
N GLN A 75 -1.20 -2.50 -11.71
CA GLN A 75 0.12 -2.74 -11.12
C GLN A 75 0.70 -1.43 -10.64
N LEU A 76 1.32 -1.49 -9.48
CA LEU A 76 1.98 -0.35 -8.84
C LEU A 76 3.42 -0.75 -8.58
N ALA A 77 4.37 0.01 -9.12
CA ALA A 77 5.80 -0.25 -8.92
C ALA A 77 6.42 0.87 -8.10
N LEU A 78 7.20 0.49 -7.10
CA LEU A 78 7.93 1.44 -6.26
C LEU A 78 9.39 1.05 -6.20
N ALA A 79 10.26 2.06 -6.20
CA ALA A 79 11.68 1.87 -5.97
C ALA A 79 11.91 1.85 -4.46
N ILE A 80 12.36 0.71 -3.94
CA ILE A 80 12.47 0.46 -2.51
C ILE A 80 13.92 0.56 -2.07
N ALA A 81 14.16 1.33 -1.02
CA ALA A 81 15.47 1.39 -0.38
C ALA A 81 15.51 0.31 0.70
N CYS A 82 16.33 -0.70 0.51
CA CYS A 82 16.56 -1.73 1.50
C CYS A 82 17.89 -2.41 1.22
N CYS A 83 18.55 -2.87 2.29
CA CYS A 83 19.85 -3.52 2.19
C CYS A 83 20.02 -4.38 3.43
N GLU A 84 19.49 -5.60 3.37
CA GLU A 84 19.53 -6.51 4.50
C GLU A 84 20.18 -7.83 4.09
N PRO A 85 20.90 -8.47 5.00
CA PRO A 85 21.51 -9.76 4.66
C PRO A 85 20.48 -10.84 4.42
N ALA A 86 20.91 -11.86 3.68
CA ALA A 86 20.06 -13.02 3.40
C ALA A 86 19.50 -13.61 4.69
N GLY A 87 18.25 -14.01 4.66
CA GLY A 87 17.59 -14.60 5.82
C GLY A 87 16.92 -13.60 6.74
N THR A 88 17.17 -12.30 6.56
CA THR A 88 16.53 -11.27 7.38
C THR A 88 15.02 -11.24 7.11
N VAL A 89 14.25 -11.07 8.18
CA VAL A 89 12.80 -10.92 8.11
C VAL A 89 12.43 -9.55 8.65
N VAL A 90 11.70 -8.77 7.86
CA VAL A 90 11.18 -7.46 8.25
C VAL A 90 9.69 -7.60 8.42
N GLU A 91 9.21 -7.34 9.64
CA GLU A 91 7.79 -7.37 9.95
C GLU A 91 7.23 -5.95 9.95
N ASN A 92 5.92 -5.87 9.75
CA ASN A 92 5.18 -4.61 9.92
C ASN A 92 5.64 -3.49 9.00
N ALA A 93 5.99 -3.83 7.78
CA ALA A 93 6.18 -2.84 6.74
C ALA A 93 4.80 -2.56 6.12
N PHE A 94 4.39 -1.28 6.10
CA PHE A 94 3.07 -0.93 5.60
C PHE A 94 3.19 -0.25 4.25
N LEU A 95 2.58 -0.85 3.24
CA LEU A 95 2.33 -0.16 1.98
C LEU A 95 1.06 0.66 2.19
N ILE A 96 1.19 1.97 2.09
CA ILE A 96 0.09 2.89 2.37
C ILE A 96 -0.36 3.52 1.06
N LEU A 97 -1.63 3.34 0.73
CA LEU A 97 -2.23 3.91 -0.47
C LEU A 97 -3.21 4.99 -0.04
N ARG A 98 -3.10 6.17 -0.66
CA ARG A 98 -4.15 7.18 -0.54
C ARG A 98 -5.11 6.99 -1.69
N ALA A 99 -6.40 7.07 -1.40
CA ALA A 99 -7.43 6.76 -2.38
C ALA A 99 -8.65 7.64 -2.18
N LEU A 100 -9.44 7.77 -3.26
CA LEU A 100 -10.80 8.31 -3.20
C LEU A 100 -11.76 7.17 -3.46
N TRP A 101 -12.76 7.06 -2.62
CA TRP A 101 -13.81 6.06 -2.76
C TRP A 101 -15.12 6.69 -2.33
N GLN A 102 -16.11 6.67 -3.23
CA GLN A 102 -17.37 7.37 -3.03
C GLN A 102 -17.16 8.85 -2.70
N GLU A 103 -16.20 9.46 -3.42
CA GLU A 103 -15.86 10.88 -3.29
C GLU A 103 -15.31 11.26 -1.93
N GLN A 104 -14.84 10.29 -1.15
CA GLN A 104 -14.24 10.53 0.14
C GLN A 104 -12.81 9.99 0.17
N PRO A 105 -11.91 10.69 0.88
CA PRO A 105 -10.53 10.22 0.99
C PRO A 105 -10.41 9.07 1.99
N TRP A 106 -9.63 8.06 1.59
CA TRP A 106 -9.36 6.88 2.39
C TRP A 106 -7.87 6.59 2.37
N ARG A 107 -7.38 5.95 3.41
CA ARG A 107 -6.07 5.32 3.42
C ARG A 107 -6.25 3.82 3.48
N ILE A 108 -5.48 3.13 2.67
CA ILE A 108 -5.46 1.69 2.61
C ILE A 108 -4.09 1.26 3.10
N PHE A 109 -4.06 0.42 4.15
CA PHE A 109 -2.82 -0.06 4.76
C PHE A 109 -2.68 -1.54 4.47
N ALA A 110 -1.68 -1.91 3.68
CA ALA A 110 -1.34 -3.31 3.47
C ALA A 110 -0.12 -3.61 4.32
N ARG A 111 -0.31 -4.41 5.38
CA ARG A 111 0.80 -4.81 6.24
C ARG A 111 1.55 -5.94 5.57
N LEU A 112 2.84 -5.74 5.37
CA LEU A 112 3.70 -6.66 4.65
C LEU A 112 4.68 -7.34 5.60
N ARG A 113 5.01 -8.57 5.26
CA ARG A 113 6.15 -9.28 5.82
C ARG A 113 7.15 -9.48 4.70
N VAL A 114 8.42 -9.10 4.92
CA VAL A 114 9.45 -9.14 3.90
C VAL A 114 10.54 -10.09 4.34
N VAL A 115 10.86 -11.05 3.48
CA VAL A 115 11.93 -12.01 3.73
C VAL A 115 13.00 -11.81 2.67
N PHE A 116 14.25 -11.64 3.09
CA PHE A 116 15.37 -11.51 2.17
C PHE A 116 15.90 -12.91 1.88
N ASP A 117 15.87 -13.31 0.59
CA ASP A 117 16.23 -14.66 0.20
C ASP A 117 17.75 -14.87 0.21
N GLN A 118 18.21 -15.99 -0.35
CA GLN A 118 19.62 -16.34 -0.36
C GLN A 118 20.48 -15.32 -1.08
N ASP A 119 19.91 -14.59 -2.02
CA ASP A 119 20.59 -13.56 -2.80
C ASP A 119 20.29 -12.16 -2.24
N SER A 120 19.74 -12.08 -1.04
CA SER A 120 19.33 -10.82 -0.40
C SER A 120 18.30 -10.06 -1.21
N VAL A 121 17.48 -10.75 -1.99
CA VAL A 121 16.37 -10.16 -2.72
C VAL A 121 15.16 -10.14 -1.80
N PRO A 122 14.50 -8.98 -1.64
CA PRO A 122 13.31 -8.92 -0.78
C PRO A 122 12.13 -9.63 -1.43
N GLU A 123 11.46 -10.48 -0.67
CA GLU A 123 10.22 -11.12 -1.07
C GLU A 123 9.17 -10.73 -0.06
N ASN A 124 8.12 -10.03 -0.50
CA ASN A 124 7.11 -9.55 0.41
C ASN A 124 5.80 -10.29 0.21
N SER A 125 5.06 -10.44 1.30
CA SER A 125 3.72 -10.99 1.28
C SER A 125 2.82 -10.10 2.13
N THR A 126 1.56 -10.00 1.74
CA THR A 126 0.59 -9.20 2.46
C THR A 126 -0.01 -10.04 3.58
N VAL A 127 0.04 -9.51 4.80
CA VAL A 127 -0.48 -10.20 5.98
C VAL A 127 -1.93 -9.82 6.24
N VAL A 128 -2.24 -8.51 6.20
CA VAL A 128 -3.58 -8.01 6.46
C VAL A 128 -3.73 -6.65 5.79
N ILE A 129 -4.94 -6.33 5.39
CA ILE A 129 -5.27 -5.03 4.80
C ILE A 129 -6.35 -4.38 5.66
N THR A 130 -6.11 -3.11 6.03
CA THR A 130 -7.09 -2.31 6.76
C THR A 130 -7.29 -0.99 6.02
N THR A 131 -8.43 -0.35 6.25
CA THR A 131 -8.74 0.92 5.61
C THR A 131 -9.24 1.89 6.66
N GLN A 132 -8.94 3.18 6.44
CA GLN A 132 -9.39 4.24 7.34
C GLN A 132 -9.87 5.42 6.52
N PRO A 133 -11.02 6.02 6.88
CA PRO A 133 -11.41 7.30 6.27
C PRO A 133 -10.49 8.40 6.76
N VAL A 134 -10.28 9.43 5.93
CA VAL A 134 -9.39 10.54 6.22
C VAL A 134 -10.22 11.81 6.30
N GLY A 135 -9.81 12.75 7.22
CA GLY A 135 -10.37 14.09 7.22
C GLY A 135 -11.58 14.30 8.12
N PHE A 136 -11.78 13.50 9.10
CA PHE A 136 -12.88 13.68 10.04
C PHE A 136 -12.35 14.04 11.40
N SER A 137 -12.47 14.68 11.45
CA SER A 137 -12.21 14.82 12.29
C SER A 137 -12.37 15.29 13.12
N SER A 138 -12.52 14.86 12.31
CA SER A 138 -12.66 15.14 12.87
C SER A 138 -12.91 15.80 13.42
N PRO A 139 -13.08 15.86 13.63
CA PRO A 139 -13.31 16.33 14.13
C PRO A 139 -13.33 16.70 14.73
N ARG A 140 -13.17 16.31 14.87
CA ARG A 140 -13.22 16.32 15.47
C ARG A 140 -12.97 16.79 15.64
N ALA A 141 -12.75 16.73 15.42
CA ALA A 141 -12.62 16.98 15.70
C ALA A 141 -12.37 17.47 15.76
N SER A 142 -12.03 17.31 15.65
CA SER A 142 -12.07 17.60 15.93
C SER A 142 -12.07 18.01 16.12
N ARG A 143 -11.93 18.05 16.41
CA ARG A 143 -12.16 18.16 17.00
C ARG A 143 -12.17 18.71 17.18
N LEU A 144 -11.95 18.76 17.15
CA LEU A 144 -12.07 19.06 17.55
C LEU A 144 -11.95 19.76 17.51
N SER A 145 -11.68 19.82 17.34
CA SER A 145 -11.76 20.27 17.49
C SER A 145 -11.71 20.92 17.36
N HIS A 146 -11.43 21.11 17.33
CA HIS A 146 -11.73 21.48 17.54
C HIS A 146 -11.86 22.03 17.48
N PRO A 147 -11.76 22.08 17.44
CA PRO A 147 -12.03 22.42 17.59
C PRO A 147 -12.05 22.69 17.50
N GLY A 148 -11.92 22.51 17.31
CA GLY A 148 -12.10 22.30 17.49
C GLY A 148 -12.06 22.28 17.49
#